data_c35a410e2f42cb27adc339e21e0c1d2e
#
_entry.id   c35a410e2f42cb27adc339e21e0c1d2e
#
_cell.length_a   1.000
_cell.length_b   1.000
_cell.length_c   1.000
_cell.angle_alpha   90.00
_cell.angle_beta   90.00
_cell.angle_gamma   90.00
#
_symmetry.space_group_name_H-M   'P 1'
#
loop_
_entity.id
_entity.type
_entity.pdbx_description
1 polymer ?
#
loop_
_entity_poly.entity_id
_entity_poly.type
_entity_poly.pdbx_seq_one_letter_code
_entity_poly.pdbx_strand_id
1 'polypeptide(L)'
;MKKVFTGRYFEDFAVGQRLVHAIPRTLHGGDIALYMALTGERPPLASSTELARSLGFQREVMPDLLVFHIVFGKTVPDISHHATANLGYADVRFLRAVYPGDTLVAESEVIGLREVSSGDAGVVYVRSRGTNQKGQDVLTFVRWVMVPKRDQGAARGTSLVPQLPPVVTADRLPVPDAMNLQRFNDLAWAFGHVARWVIVPKRDRSAAAGVNSVPPVPAVVTADRIPVPDAMNLQRFPDLAWAFGSTARWEDYEVGERIDHPDAMTIEEADHVQATRLYHNSAQVHFDARAMADSRFGRRLVYGGHVISVALALAQNGLASQLRLAAWNGGAHVAPTFAGDTLRAFTEVVERAELRGRQDVGALRLRLCAVKNVSAAELPAIPPLLSGTKEPRIVLELDYWGLFPRR
;
A
#
# COMPACT_ATOMS: atom_id res chain seq x y z
N MET A 1 13.84 21.37 -31.44
CA MET A 1 13.47 20.87 -30.09
C MET A 1 12.08 20.24 -30.17
N LYS A 2 11.93 18.93 -29.86
CA LYS A 2 10.59 18.30 -29.86
C LYS A 2 9.77 18.87 -28.70
N LYS A 3 8.58 19.39 -28.99
CA LYS A 3 7.66 19.95 -28.00
C LYS A 3 6.89 18.86 -27.23
N VAL A 4 6.89 17.63 -27.74
CA VAL A 4 6.15 16.49 -27.18
C VAL A 4 7.14 15.50 -26.60
N PHE A 5 6.96 15.15 -25.34
CA PHE A 5 7.66 14.06 -24.70
C PHE A 5 6.82 12.78 -24.87
N THR A 6 7.41 11.77 -25.45
CA THR A 6 6.71 10.51 -25.81
C THR A 6 7.04 9.36 -24.87
N GLY A 7 7.64 9.62 -23.73
CA GLY A 7 8.11 8.58 -22.81
C GLY A 7 9.49 8.04 -23.16
N ARG A 8 10.01 7.13 -22.33
CA ARG A 8 11.31 6.47 -22.50
C ARG A 8 11.13 5.01 -22.85
N TYR A 9 12.07 4.51 -23.66
CA TYR A 9 12.28 3.09 -23.93
C TYR A 9 13.46 2.58 -23.10
N PHE A 10 13.69 1.27 -23.10
CA PHE A 10 14.71 0.66 -22.24
C PHE A 10 16.11 1.27 -22.46
N GLU A 11 16.46 1.58 -23.70
CA GLU A 11 17.75 2.17 -24.09
C GLU A 11 17.97 3.60 -23.57
N ASP A 12 16.90 4.28 -23.17
CA ASP A 12 16.96 5.66 -22.67
C ASP A 12 17.33 5.71 -21.16
N PHE A 13 17.55 4.56 -20.52
CA PHE A 13 17.91 4.46 -19.12
C PHE A 13 19.38 4.08 -18.92
N ALA A 14 20.02 4.70 -17.93
CA ALA A 14 21.37 4.38 -17.48
C ALA A 14 21.41 4.25 -15.95
N VAL A 15 22.19 3.29 -15.42
CA VAL A 15 22.38 3.14 -13.97
C VAL A 15 23.01 4.43 -13.41
N GLY A 16 22.50 4.92 -12.29
CA GLY A 16 22.87 6.20 -11.68
C GLY A 16 22.15 7.41 -12.27
N GLN A 17 21.35 7.26 -13.33
CA GLN A 17 20.56 8.34 -13.89
C GLN A 17 19.54 8.85 -12.88
N ARG A 18 19.52 10.19 -12.68
CA ARG A 18 18.53 10.87 -11.84
C ARG A 18 17.45 11.50 -12.71
N LEU A 19 16.20 11.33 -12.29
CA LEU A 19 14.99 11.81 -12.93
C LEU A 19 14.22 12.67 -11.92
N VAL A 20 14.02 13.95 -12.23
CA VAL A 20 13.15 14.84 -11.48
C VAL A 20 11.80 14.89 -12.19
N HIS A 21 10.74 14.51 -11.48
CA HIS A 21 9.42 14.36 -12.07
C HIS A 21 8.61 15.66 -11.96
N ALA A 22 8.17 16.17 -13.10
CA ALA A 22 7.21 17.27 -13.17
C ALA A 22 5.84 16.74 -12.70
N ILE A 23 4.98 17.49 -12.27
CA ILE A 23 4.70 18.83 -11.83
C ILE A 23 4.53 18.78 -10.30
N PRO A 24 4.98 19.74 -9.47
CA PRO A 24 4.65 19.77 -8.04
C PRO A 24 3.14 19.71 -7.83
N ARG A 25 2.68 18.98 -6.80
CA ARG A 25 1.24 18.86 -6.52
C ARG A 25 0.94 19.17 -5.07
N THR A 26 0.12 20.17 -4.84
CA THR A 26 -0.49 20.45 -3.53
C THR A 26 -1.68 19.52 -3.32
N LEU A 27 -1.74 18.88 -2.16
CA LEU A 27 -2.82 18.00 -1.74
C LEU A 27 -3.87 18.78 -0.97
N HIS A 28 -5.13 18.40 -1.15
CA HIS A 28 -6.26 19.10 -0.54
C HIS A 28 -7.16 18.11 0.22
N GLY A 29 -8.01 18.60 1.12
CA GLY A 29 -9.01 17.77 1.78
C GLY A 29 -9.98 17.08 0.80
N GLY A 30 -10.22 17.71 -0.36
CA GLY A 30 -10.99 17.10 -1.46
C GLY A 30 -10.35 15.84 -2.03
N ASP A 31 -9.03 15.74 -2.03
CA ASP A 31 -8.32 14.53 -2.48
C ASP A 31 -8.59 13.36 -1.52
N ILE A 32 -8.65 13.62 -0.20
CA ILE A 32 -9.03 12.62 0.82
C ILE A 32 -10.46 12.13 0.56
N ALA A 33 -11.40 13.07 0.42
CA ALA A 33 -12.82 12.73 0.24
C ALA A 33 -13.04 11.89 -1.03
N LEU A 34 -12.40 12.30 -2.14
CA LEU A 34 -12.50 11.59 -3.40
C LEU A 34 -11.84 10.20 -3.33
N TYR A 35 -10.66 10.11 -2.71
CA TYR A 35 -9.97 8.84 -2.51
C TYR A 35 -10.82 7.86 -1.70
N MET A 36 -11.37 8.29 -0.57
CA MET A 36 -12.22 7.46 0.27
C MET A 36 -13.49 7.01 -0.45
N ALA A 37 -14.11 7.91 -1.25
CA ALA A 37 -15.29 7.59 -2.04
C ALA A 37 -15.01 6.53 -3.11
N LEU A 38 -13.84 6.60 -3.78
CA LEU A 38 -13.47 5.71 -4.87
C LEU A 38 -12.94 4.34 -4.40
N THR A 39 -12.41 4.26 -3.19
CA THR A 39 -11.76 3.04 -2.67
C THR A 39 -12.58 2.33 -1.61
N GLY A 40 -13.52 3.04 -0.96
CA GLY A 40 -14.23 2.56 0.21
C GLY A 40 -13.39 2.52 1.49
N GLU A 41 -12.12 2.94 1.43
CA GLU A 41 -11.25 3.00 2.60
C GLU A 41 -11.72 4.09 3.59
N ARG A 42 -11.67 3.79 4.87
CA ARG A 42 -12.08 4.71 5.96
C ARG A 42 -10.98 4.82 7.01
N PRO A 43 -9.79 5.33 6.67
CA PRO A 43 -8.68 5.41 7.61
C PRO A 43 -9.06 6.37 8.74
N PRO A 44 -8.92 5.99 10.01
CA PRO A 44 -9.38 6.80 11.14
C PRO A 44 -8.78 8.21 11.16
N LEU A 45 -7.48 8.32 10.91
CA LEU A 45 -6.76 9.61 10.92
C LEU A 45 -7.13 10.55 9.76
N ALA A 46 -7.64 10.00 8.66
CA ALA A 46 -8.11 10.79 7.52
C ALA A 46 -9.60 11.14 7.63
N SER A 47 -10.38 10.28 8.30
CA SER A 47 -11.82 10.41 8.44
C SER A 47 -12.22 11.47 9.47
N SER A 48 -11.39 11.71 10.48
CA SER A 48 -11.71 12.64 11.57
C SER A 48 -10.52 13.53 11.94
N THR A 49 -10.68 14.82 11.69
CA THR A 49 -9.72 15.85 12.14
C THR A 49 -9.58 15.84 13.67
N GLU A 50 -10.68 15.68 14.38
CA GLU A 50 -10.67 15.69 15.86
C GLU A 50 -9.97 14.46 16.42
N LEU A 51 -10.20 13.28 15.83
CA LEU A 51 -9.46 12.06 16.21
C LEU A 51 -7.97 12.21 15.90
N ALA A 52 -7.60 12.71 14.71
CA ALA A 52 -6.21 12.95 14.38
C ALA A 52 -5.53 13.91 15.36
N ARG A 53 -6.20 15.01 15.71
CA ARG A 53 -5.69 15.99 16.70
C ARG A 53 -5.57 15.40 18.10
N SER A 54 -6.52 14.57 18.53
CA SER A 54 -6.45 13.91 19.82
C SER A 54 -5.28 12.95 19.91
N LEU A 55 -4.87 12.39 18.79
CA LEU A 55 -3.68 11.55 18.65
C LEU A 55 -2.39 12.35 18.40
N GLY A 56 -2.48 13.70 18.44
CA GLY A 56 -1.34 14.61 18.35
C GLY A 56 -0.90 14.97 16.94
N PHE A 57 -1.65 14.59 15.91
CA PHE A 57 -1.45 15.12 14.56
C PHE A 57 -1.98 16.56 14.47
N GLN A 58 -1.47 17.33 13.51
CA GLN A 58 -1.87 18.74 13.34
C GLN A 58 -3.35 18.86 12.93
N ARG A 59 -3.81 17.95 12.11
CA ARG A 59 -5.16 17.83 11.54
C ARG A 59 -5.32 16.45 10.91
N GLU A 60 -6.39 16.21 10.16
CA GLU A 60 -6.54 14.98 9.39
C GLU A 60 -5.31 14.70 8.53
N VAL A 61 -4.90 13.43 8.49
CA VAL A 61 -3.71 12.97 7.76
C VAL A 61 -4.14 12.44 6.41
N MET A 62 -3.40 12.77 5.35
CA MET A 62 -3.60 12.15 4.04
C MET A 62 -3.44 10.63 4.15
N PRO A 63 -4.34 9.82 3.58
CA PRO A 63 -4.17 8.37 3.55
C PRO A 63 -2.79 7.99 2.98
N ASP A 64 -2.08 7.10 3.64
CA ASP A 64 -0.72 6.71 3.26
C ASP A 64 -0.67 6.21 1.81
N LEU A 65 -1.68 5.42 1.39
CA LEU A 65 -1.77 4.96 0.00
C LEU A 65 -2.03 6.08 -0.99
N LEU A 66 -2.85 7.08 -0.66
CA LEU A 66 -3.05 8.23 -1.54
C LEU A 66 -1.72 8.97 -1.79
N VAL A 67 -0.92 9.16 -0.73
CA VAL A 67 0.44 9.74 -0.85
C VAL A 67 1.32 8.88 -1.76
N PHE A 68 1.31 7.57 -1.55
CA PHE A 68 2.05 6.63 -2.41
C PHE A 68 1.63 6.75 -3.87
N HIS A 69 0.34 6.70 -4.16
CA HIS A 69 -0.16 6.74 -5.54
C HIS A 69 0.16 8.06 -6.24
N ILE A 70 0.13 9.17 -5.52
CA ILE A 70 0.48 10.48 -6.09
C ILE A 70 1.97 10.56 -6.40
N VAL A 71 2.84 10.16 -5.48
CA VAL A 71 4.29 10.12 -5.73
C VAL A 71 4.62 9.13 -6.85
N PHE A 72 4.01 7.96 -6.84
CA PHE A 72 4.15 6.96 -7.90
C PHE A 72 3.67 7.50 -9.25
N GLY A 73 2.47 8.09 -9.31
CA GLY A 73 1.87 8.62 -10.54
C GLY A 73 2.76 9.66 -11.22
N LYS A 74 3.44 10.50 -10.43
CA LYS A 74 4.42 11.47 -10.95
C LYS A 74 5.57 10.81 -11.70
N THR A 75 5.95 9.60 -11.32
CA THR A 75 7.08 8.88 -11.95
C THR A 75 6.68 8.21 -13.28
N VAL A 76 5.39 8.04 -13.54
CA VAL A 76 4.87 7.29 -14.69
C VAL A 76 5.27 7.88 -16.02
N PRO A 77 5.12 9.20 -16.28
CA PRO A 77 5.51 9.78 -17.58
C PRO A 77 6.96 9.51 -17.94
N ASP A 78 7.86 9.58 -16.96
CA ASP A 78 9.29 9.47 -17.16
C ASP A 78 9.82 8.04 -17.18
N ILE A 79 9.19 7.13 -16.42
CA ILE A 79 9.74 5.78 -16.19
C ILE A 79 8.91 4.71 -16.89
N SER A 80 7.59 4.80 -16.80
CA SER A 80 6.73 3.68 -17.17
C SER A 80 5.61 4.03 -18.16
N HIS A 81 5.79 5.11 -18.93
CA HIS A 81 4.81 5.49 -19.95
C HIS A 81 4.57 4.37 -20.99
N HIS A 82 5.64 3.72 -21.42
CA HIS A 82 5.62 2.56 -22.32
C HIS A 82 5.73 1.21 -21.62
N ALA A 83 5.80 1.19 -20.29
CA ALA A 83 5.98 -0.07 -19.56
C ALA A 83 4.81 -1.03 -19.84
N THR A 84 5.16 -2.28 -20.10
CA THR A 84 4.19 -3.36 -20.29
C THR A 84 3.67 -3.91 -18.99
N ALA A 85 4.46 -3.80 -17.91
CA ALA A 85 4.08 -4.23 -16.56
C ALA A 85 4.92 -3.55 -15.48
N ASN A 86 4.30 -3.23 -14.35
CA ASN A 86 5.00 -3.02 -13.09
C ASN A 86 5.13 -4.38 -12.41
N LEU A 87 6.38 -4.83 -12.19
CA LEU A 87 6.66 -6.20 -11.79
C LEU A 87 6.72 -6.38 -10.28
N GLY A 88 6.94 -5.30 -9.52
CA GLY A 88 6.96 -5.39 -8.07
C GLY A 88 7.49 -4.14 -7.38
N TYR A 89 7.44 -4.21 -6.04
CA TYR A 89 7.86 -3.18 -5.11
C TYR A 89 8.75 -3.78 -4.04
N ALA A 90 9.64 -2.97 -3.48
CA ALA A 90 10.42 -3.31 -2.28
C ALA A 90 10.79 -2.04 -1.51
N ASP A 91 11.13 -2.20 -0.23
CA ASP A 91 11.63 -1.12 0.65
C ASP A 91 10.75 0.14 0.59
N VAL A 92 9.42 -0.04 0.58
CA VAL A 92 8.48 1.08 0.64
C VAL A 92 8.38 1.54 2.08
N ARG A 93 8.61 2.83 2.35
CA ARG A 93 8.57 3.42 3.69
C ARG A 93 7.78 4.71 3.72
N PHE A 94 6.78 4.81 4.60
CA PHE A 94 5.98 6.00 4.84
C PHE A 94 6.60 6.81 5.97
N LEU A 95 7.51 7.71 5.62
CA LEU A 95 8.43 8.35 6.57
C LEU A 95 7.78 9.42 7.44
N ARG A 96 6.79 10.15 6.90
CA ARG A 96 6.13 11.25 7.59
C ARG A 96 4.65 11.32 7.28
N ALA A 97 3.88 11.86 8.23
CA ALA A 97 2.50 12.26 7.95
C ALA A 97 2.50 13.41 6.92
N VAL A 98 1.59 13.32 5.97
CA VAL A 98 1.32 14.35 4.97
C VAL A 98 -0.05 14.95 5.26
N TYR A 99 -0.18 16.25 5.13
CA TYR A 99 -1.40 16.98 5.47
C TYR A 99 -1.98 17.70 4.25
N PRO A 100 -3.30 17.98 4.26
CA PRO A 100 -3.88 18.92 3.31
C PRO A 100 -3.13 20.26 3.37
N GLY A 101 -2.71 20.75 2.20
CA GLY A 101 -1.85 21.94 2.05
C GLY A 101 -0.39 21.59 1.75
N ASP A 102 0.05 20.36 1.99
CA ASP A 102 1.41 19.95 1.60
C ASP A 102 1.53 19.82 0.08
N THR A 103 2.67 20.26 -0.45
CA THR A 103 3.03 20.16 -1.86
C THR A 103 4.08 19.09 -2.05
N LEU A 104 3.75 18.05 -2.82
CA LEU A 104 4.64 16.93 -3.08
C LEU A 104 5.38 17.09 -4.40
N VAL A 105 6.68 16.79 -4.36
CA VAL A 105 7.54 16.56 -5.53
C VAL A 105 8.10 15.16 -5.48
N ALA A 106 8.55 14.64 -6.62
CA ALA A 106 9.11 13.29 -6.72
C ALA A 106 10.38 13.30 -7.55
N GLU A 107 11.32 12.47 -7.17
CA GLU A 107 12.52 12.16 -7.96
C GLU A 107 12.85 10.67 -7.88
N SER A 108 13.57 10.19 -8.89
CA SER A 108 13.99 8.79 -8.97
C SER A 108 15.43 8.65 -9.41
N GLU A 109 16.07 7.57 -8.98
CA GLU A 109 17.38 7.14 -9.44
C GLU A 109 17.26 5.74 -10.04
N VAL A 110 17.83 5.52 -11.21
CA VAL A 110 17.94 4.20 -11.80
C VAL A 110 19.03 3.43 -11.08
N ILE A 111 18.66 2.38 -10.35
CA ILE A 111 19.58 1.59 -9.52
C ILE A 111 19.96 0.24 -10.16
N GLY A 112 19.36 -0.11 -11.27
CA GLY A 112 19.67 -1.33 -11.99
C GLY A 112 18.93 -1.45 -13.30
N LEU A 113 19.48 -2.26 -14.20
CA LEU A 113 18.93 -2.57 -15.51
C LEU A 113 19.16 -4.05 -15.80
N ARG A 114 18.17 -4.74 -16.33
CA ARG A 114 18.30 -6.14 -16.75
C ARG A 114 17.51 -6.38 -18.03
N GLU A 115 18.17 -6.77 -19.09
CA GLU A 115 17.52 -7.16 -20.32
C GLU A 115 16.80 -8.51 -20.15
N VAL A 116 15.62 -8.67 -20.74
CA VAL A 116 14.92 -9.96 -20.75
C VAL A 116 15.52 -10.89 -21.82
N SER A 117 15.32 -12.20 -21.63
CA SER A 117 15.92 -13.22 -22.52
C SER A 117 15.45 -13.13 -23.97
N SER A 118 14.23 -12.64 -24.21
CA SER A 118 13.69 -12.40 -25.56
C SER A 118 14.39 -11.26 -26.31
N GLY A 119 15.05 -10.34 -25.59
CA GLY A 119 15.78 -9.24 -26.16
C GLY A 119 14.93 -8.04 -26.64
N ASP A 120 13.60 -8.11 -26.52
CA ASP A 120 12.64 -7.10 -26.95
C ASP A 120 12.30 -6.06 -25.86
N ALA A 121 12.71 -6.31 -24.63
CA ALA A 121 12.44 -5.46 -23.48
C ALA A 121 13.55 -5.56 -22.43
N GLY A 122 13.47 -4.73 -21.41
CA GLY A 122 14.29 -4.84 -20.23
C GLY A 122 13.55 -4.42 -18.96
N VAL A 123 14.10 -4.82 -17.82
CA VAL A 123 13.62 -4.46 -16.49
C VAL A 123 14.45 -3.28 -15.98
N VAL A 124 13.78 -2.19 -15.66
CA VAL A 124 14.37 -0.98 -15.08
C VAL A 124 14.03 -0.96 -13.58
N TYR A 125 15.06 -0.95 -12.74
CA TYR A 125 14.94 -0.83 -11.30
C TYR A 125 15.17 0.61 -10.90
N VAL A 126 14.21 1.21 -10.19
CA VAL A 126 14.29 2.60 -9.74
C VAL A 126 14.03 2.71 -8.26
N ARG A 127 14.81 3.55 -7.59
CA ARG A 127 14.52 4.05 -6.24
C ARG A 127 13.90 5.44 -6.40
N SER A 128 12.71 5.60 -5.84
CA SER A 128 11.97 6.86 -5.88
C SER A 128 11.78 7.42 -4.48
N ARG A 129 11.77 8.73 -4.37
CA ARG A 129 11.42 9.44 -3.15
C ARG A 129 10.41 10.55 -3.43
N GLY A 130 9.46 10.73 -2.53
CA GLY A 130 8.57 11.88 -2.47
C GLY A 130 8.99 12.80 -1.35
N THR A 131 9.05 14.10 -1.62
CA THR A 131 9.37 15.13 -0.62
C THR A 131 8.26 16.16 -0.55
N ASN A 132 8.10 16.80 0.62
CA ASN A 132 7.20 17.93 0.79
C ASN A 132 7.90 19.27 0.43
N GLN A 133 7.17 20.37 0.52
CA GLN A 133 7.66 21.73 0.24
C GLN A 133 8.82 22.18 1.14
N LYS A 134 9.09 21.48 2.24
CA LYS A 134 10.23 21.73 3.14
C LYS A 134 11.44 20.86 2.80
N GLY A 135 11.40 20.10 1.70
CA GLY A 135 12.46 19.19 1.31
C GLY A 135 12.57 17.93 2.18
N GLN A 136 11.58 17.65 3.01
CA GLN A 136 11.56 16.49 3.90
C GLN A 136 11.01 15.27 3.16
N ASP A 137 11.69 14.15 3.26
CA ASP A 137 11.20 12.90 2.69
C ASP A 137 9.92 12.45 3.40
N VAL A 138 8.87 12.20 2.63
CA VAL A 138 7.58 11.67 3.12
C VAL A 138 7.38 10.22 2.75
N LEU A 139 7.96 9.80 1.62
CA LEU A 139 7.86 8.44 1.10
C LEU A 139 9.13 8.07 0.34
N THR A 140 9.60 6.84 0.52
CA THR A 140 10.61 6.21 -0.35
C THR A 140 10.14 4.84 -0.78
N PHE A 141 10.51 4.42 -1.99
CA PHE A 141 10.23 3.06 -2.46
C PHE A 141 11.17 2.66 -3.59
N VAL A 142 11.34 1.36 -3.74
CA VAL A 142 11.94 0.75 -4.92
C VAL A 142 10.87 0.04 -5.72
N ARG A 143 10.89 0.19 -7.04
CA ARG A 143 10.06 -0.60 -7.95
C ARG A 143 10.84 -1.04 -9.17
N TRP A 144 10.34 -2.03 -9.86
CA TRP A 144 10.90 -2.45 -11.16
C TRP A 144 9.82 -2.67 -12.18
N VAL A 145 10.09 -2.20 -13.37
CA VAL A 145 9.13 -2.16 -14.48
C VAL A 145 9.72 -2.78 -15.72
N MET A 146 8.90 -3.45 -16.49
CA MET A 146 9.27 -3.98 -17.81
C MET A 146 8.99 -2.93 -18.86
N VAL A 147 10.06 -2.45 -19.52
CA VAL A 147 10.01 -1.41 -20.54
C VAL A 147 10.46 -2.01 -21.86
N PRO A 148 9.69 -1.84 -22.96
CA PRO A 148 10.09 -2.33 -24.28
C PRO A 148 11.32 -1.61 -24.79
N LYS A 149 12.06 -2.24 -25.68
CA LYS A 149 13.09 -1.61 -26.50
C LYS A 149 12.46 -0.93 -27.71
N ARG A 150 13.07 0.19 -28.12
CA ARG A 150 12.75 0.86 -29.39
C ARG A 150 13.37 0.10 -30.56
N ASP A 151 14.61 -0.36 -30.39
CA ASP A 151 15.37 -1.15 -31.35
C ASP A 151 15.65 -2.55 -30.79
N GLN A 152 14.95 -3.55 -31.31
CA GLN A 152 15.12 -4.94 -30.89
C GLN A 152 16.48 -5.53 -31.30
N GLY A 153 17.19 -4.90 -32.27
CA GLY A 153 18.52 -5.27 -32.70
C GLY A 153 19.66 -4.63 -31.91
N ALA A 154 19.35 -3.70 -31.01
CA ALA A 154 20.37 -3.03 -30.20
C ALA A 154 21.19 -4.01 -29.35
N ALA A 155 22.50 -3.79 -29.29
CA ALA A 155 23.41 -4.63 -28.52
C ALA A 155 22.96 -4.76 -27.04
N ARG A 156 23.17 -5.95 -26.48
CA ARG A 156 22.87 -6.20 -25.07
C ARG A 156 23.78 -5.34 -24.18
N GLY A 157 23.16 -4.52 -23.35
CA GLY A 157 23.85 -3.71 -22.37
C GLY A 157 24.29 -4.52 -21.13
N THR A 158 25.06 -3.89 -20.26
CA THR A 158 25.46 -4.47 -18.97
C THR A 158 24.24 -4.72 -18.11
N SER A 159 24.06 -5.95 -17.63
CA SER A 159 22.99 -6.29 -16.69
C SER A 159 23.43 -6.04 -15.25
N LEU A 160 22.74 -5.19 -14.53
CA LEU A 160 22.92 -4.93 -13.10
C LEU A 160 21.57 -5.08 -12.39
N VAL A 161 21.44 -6.14 -11.58
CA VAL A 161 20.28 -6.33 -10.72
C VAL A 161 20.65 -5.89 -9.31
N PRO A 162 19.97 -4.87 -8.75
CA PRO A 162 20.29 -4.41 -7.41
C PRO A 162 19.94 -5.46 -6.36
N GLN A 163 20.76 -5.59 -5.34
CA GLN A 163 20.41 -6.36 -4.15
C GLN A 163 19.46 -5.52 -3.29
N LEU A 164 18.24 -5.99 -3.15
CA LEU A 164 17.22 -5.35 -2.34
C LEU A 164 16.99 -6.17 -1.06
N PRO A 165 16.84 -5.52 0.10
CA PRO A 165 16.47 -6.24 1.30
C PRO A 165 15.10 -6.87 1.10
N PRO A 166 14.92 -8.16 1.41
CA PRO A 166 13.63 -8.84 1.21
C PRO A 166 12.54 -8.32 2.14
N VAL A 167 12.92 -7.67 3.24
CA VAL A 167 12.02 -7.14 4.26
C VAL A 167 12.56 -5.80 4.75
N VAL A 168 11.66 -4.83 4.94
CA VAL A 168 11.97 -3.64 5.73
C VAL A 168 12.06 -4.09 7.18
N THR A 169 13.25 -3.99 7.74
CA THR A 169 13.51 -4.42 9.11
C THR A 169 12.81 -3.51 10.10
N ALA A 170 12.41 -4.05 11.22
CA ALA A 170 11.65 -3.34 12.25
C ALA A 170 12.38 -2.08 12.76
N ASP A 171 13.73 -2.07 12.78
CA ASP A 171 14.55 -0.90 13.08
C ASP A 171 14.51 0.21 12.02
N ARG A 172 13.93 -0.06 10.87
CA ARG A 172 13.75 0.89 9.76
C ARG A 172 12.31 1.31 9.53
N LEU A 173 11.37 0.83 10.34
CA LEU A 173 9.99 1.27 10.25
C LEU A 173 9.89 2.74 10.65
N PRO A 174 9.37 3.60 9.76
CA PRO A 174 9.14 4.98 10.12
C PRO A 174 7.98 5.07 11.09
N VAL A 175 8.21 5.75 12.19
CA VAL A 175 7.17 6.08 13.14
C VAL A 175 6.94 7.58 13.08
N PRO A 176 5.68 8.06 13.00
CA PRO A 176 5.39 9.48 12.85
C PRO A 176 5.98 10.33 13.97
N ASP A 177 6.45 11.54 13.63
CA ASP A 177 6.92 12.52 14.60
C ASP A 177 5.87 12.82 15.67
N ALA A 178 6.36 13.25 16.83
CA ALA A 178 5.69 13.51 18.10
C ALA A 178 4.16 13.72 18.05
N MET A 179 3.49 12.96 18.87
CA MET A 179 2.08 13.11 19.19
C MET A 179 1.92 13.54 20.65
N ASN A 180 1.11 14.58 20.90
CA ASN A 180 0.83 15.10 22.22
C ASN A 180 -0.62 14.76 22.62
N LEU A 181 -0.80 13.91 23.63
CA LEU A 181 -2.08 13.27 23.96
C LEU A 181 -2.82 13.85 25.17
N GLN A 182 -2.33 14.95 25.75
CA GLN A 182 -3.02 15.54 26.89
C GLN A 182 -4.44 16.04 26.60
N ARG A 183 -4.79 16.27 25.33
CA ARG A 183 -6.10 16.81 24.91
C ARG A 183 -7.20 15.78 24.69
N PHE A 184 -6.90 14.49 24.65
CA PHE A 184 -7.93 13.47 24.37
C PHE A 184 -8.93 13.29 25.52
N ASN A 185 -8.51 13.53 26.76
CA ASN A 185 -9.41 13.47 27.92
C ASN A 185 -10.57 14.47 27.83
N ASP A 186 -10.40 15.57 27.11
CA ASP A 186 -11.42 16.61 26.95
C ASP A 186 -12.47 16.26 25.89
N LEU A 187 -12.11 15.44 24.89
CA LEU A 187 -13.01 15.01 23.81
C LEU A 187 -13.94 13.87 24.21
N ALA A 188 -13.49 12.95 25.05
CA ALA A 188 -14.33 11.89 25.60
C ALA A 188 -15.51 12.45 26.42
N TRP A 189 -15.35 13.65 26.97
CA TRP A 189 -16.38 14.37 27.71
C TRP A 189 -17.40 15.06 26.78
N ALA A 190 -17.00 15.48 25.59
CA ALA A 190 -17.85 16.26 24.68
C ALA A 190 -18.83 15.39 23.85
N PHE A 191 -18.56 14.10 23.69
CA PHE A 191 -19.35 13.23 22.78
C PHE A 191 -20.25 12.21 23.49
N GLY A 192 -20.37 12.23 24.80
CA GLY A 192 -21.34 11.43 25.58
C GLY A 192 -21.30 9.92 25.25
N HIS A 193 -21.32 9.09 26.24
CA HIS A 193 -21.33 7.64 26.11
C HIS A 193 -22.47 7.12 25.24
N VAL A 194 -22.20 6.76 23.99
CA VAL A 194 -23.12 5.97 23.17
C VAL A 194 -22.51 4.57 23.04
N ALA A 195 -22.75 3.74 24.05
CA ALA A 195 -22.47 2.31 23.96
C ALA A 195 -23.42 1.67 22.94
N ARG A 196 -22.96 1.41 21.72
CA ARG A 196 -23.63 0.51 20.80
C ARG A 196 -23.10 -0.90 21.01
N TRP A 197 -23.89 -1.73 21.66
CA TRP A 197 -23.65 -3.16 21.73
C TRP A 197 -23.95 -3.77 20.37
N VAL A 198 -22.92 -4.14 19.62
CA VAL A 198 -23.07 -5.05 18.48
C VAL A 198 -22.87 -6.46 19.03
N ILE A 199 -23.95 -7.21 19.17
CA ILE A 199 -23.88 -8.63 19.49
C ILE A 199 -23.43 -9.35 18.22
N VAL A 200 -22.15 -9.65 18.12
CA VAL A 200 -21.64 -10.58 17.12
C VAL A 200 -21.78 -11.99 17.68
N PRO A 201 -22.47 -12.91 17.01
CA PRO A 201 -22.54 -14.28 17.48
C PRO A 201 -21.13 -14.87 17.61
N LYS A 202 -20.81 -15.46 18.75
CA LYS A 202 -19.57 -16.24 18.92
C LYS A 202 -19.54 -17.33 17.86
N ARG A 203 -18.66 -17.22 16.88
CA ARG A 203 -18.34 -18.34 16.00
C ARG A 203 -17.64 -19.41 16.81
N ASP A 204 -18.14 -20.63 16.68
CA ASP A 204 -17.58 -21.81 17.35
C ASP A 204 -16.13 -22.01 16.88
N ARG A 205 -15.16 -21.88 17.79
CA ARG A 205 -13.73 -22.04 17.51
C ARG A 205 -13.30 -23.49 17.29
N SER A 206 -14.23 -24.45 17.32
CA SER A 206 -13.92 -25.89 17.20
C SER A 206 -13.63 -26.37 15.78
N ALA A 207 -13.85 -25.52 14.75
CA ALA A 207 -13.64 -25.91 13.34
C ALA A 207 -12.26 -25.59 12.76
N ALA A 208 -11.35 -24.98 13.54
CA ALA A 208 -10.03 -24.55 13.06
C ALA A 208 -8.88 -25.52 13.38
N ALA A 209 -9.17 -26.77 13.69
CA ALA A 209 -8.14 -27.79 13.93
C ALA A 209 -7.72 -28.46 12.62
N GLY A 210 -6.90 -27.81 11.84
CA GLY A 210 -6.37 -28.34 10.58
C GLY A 210 -5.39 -27.36 9.93
N VAL A 211 -4.60 -26.68 10.74
CA VAL A 211 -3.60 -25.74 10.22
C VAL A 211 -2.37 -26.52 9.79
N ASN A 212 -2.20 -26.67 8.49
CA ASN A 212 -0.91 -27.04 7.91
C ASN A 212 0.13 -25.99 8.32
N SER A 213 1.23 -26.42 8.88
CA SER A 213 2.35 -25.59 9.27
C SER A 213 2.74 -24.62 8.15
N VAL A 214 2.65 -23.34 8.43
CA VAL A 214 3.21 -22.30 7.55
C VAL A 214 4.71 -22.61 7.36
N PRO A 215 5.21 -22.70 6.12
CA PRO A 215 6.65 -22.92 5.92
C PRO A 215 7.44 -21.80 6.58
N PRO A 216 8.65 -22.10 7.10
CA PRO A 216 9.43 -21.10 7.80
C PRO A 216 9.72 -19.92 6.88
N VAL A 217 9.18 -18.77 7.23
CA VAL A 217 9.52 -17.50 6.59
C VAL A 217 11.02 -17.25 6.90
N PRO A 218 11.83 -16.81 5.92
CA PRO A 218 13.24 -16.52 6.17
C PRO A 218 13.39 -15.62 7.39
N ALA A 219 14.35 -15.95 8.27
CA ALA A 219 14.57 -15.28 9.53
C ALA A 219 14.57 -13.75 9.36
N VAL A 220 13.56 -13.12 9.90
CA VAL A 220 13.40 -11.67 9.92
C VAL A 220 14.06 -11.13 11.17
N VAL A 221 14.66 -9.98 11.06
CA VAL A 221 15.43 -9.29 12.09
C VAL A 221 14.63 -9.08 13.37
N THR A 222 15.26 -9.30 14.49
CA THR A 222 14.73 -9.22 15.86
C THR A 222 14.20 -7.83 16.23
N ALA A 223 13.09 -7.81 16.98
CA ALA A 223 12.28 -6.67 17.36
C ALA A 223 12.99 -5.59 18.23
N ASP A 224 14.23 -5.79 18.62
CA ASP A 224 14.98 -4.97 19.59
C ASP A 224 15.58 -3.66 19.01
N ARG A 225 15.32 -3.34 17.73
CA ARG A 225 15.99 -2.25 17.02
C ARG A 225 15.09 -1.17 16.42
N ILE A 226 13.82 -1.11 16.79
CA ILE A 226 12.90 -0.09 16.25
C ILE A 226 12.98 1.19 17.07
N PRO A 227 13.43 2.33 16.50
CA PRO A 227 13.29 3.63 17.17
C PRO A 227 11.84 4.09 17.06
N VAL A 228 11.25 4.45 18.18
CA VAL A 228 9.88 4.91 18.26
C VAL A 228 9.87 6.38 18.69
N PRO A 229 9.11 7.27 18.02
CA PRO A 229 8.91 8.64 18.50
C PRO A 229 8.12 8.66 19.82
N ASP A 230 8.46 9.62 20.67
CA ASP A 230 7.79 9.85 21.93
C ASP A 230 6.27 10.08 21.74
N ALA A 231 5.48 9.45 22.59
CA ALA A 231 4.11 9.80 22.94
C ALA A 231 2.95 9.44 22.00
N MET A 232 2.69 8.13 21.78
CA MET A 232 1.31 7.65 21.63
C MET A 232 0.88 6.94 22.91
N ASN A 233 0.21 7.62 23.85
CA ASN A 233 -0.35 6.96 25.02
C ASN A 233 -1.78 6.49 24.73
N LEU A 234 -1.89 5.39 23.97
CA LEU A 234 -3.18 4.79 23.63
C LEU A 234 -3.86 4.07 24.80
N GLN A 235 -3.20 3.92 25.95
CA GLN A 235 -3.84 3.44 27.18
C GLN A 235 -4.96 4.38 27.67
N ARG A 236 -5.00 5.61 27.17
CA ARG A 236 -6.02 6.61 27.46
C ARG A 236 -7.21 6.61 26.49
N PHE A 237 -7.27 5.72 25.50
CA PHE A 237 -8.46 5.54 24.68
C PHE A 237 -9.48 4.68 25.42
N PRO A 238 -10.48 5.28 26.08
CA PRO A 238 -11.47 4.51 26.85
C PRO A 238 -12.38 3.69 25.93
N ASP A 239 -12.50 4.07 24.65
CA ASP A 239 -13.38 3.39 23.68
C ASP A 239 -12.75 3.31 22.29
N LEU A 240 -11.95 2.25 22.07
CA LEU A 240 -11.40 1.96 20.76
C LEU A 240 -12.47 1.59 19.73
N ALA A 241 -13.58 1.00 20.16
CA ALA A 241 -14.67 0.63 19.27
C ALA A 241 -15.29 1.87 18.64
N TRP A 242 -15.41 2.96 19.40
CA TRP A 242 -15.87 4.23 18.87
C TRP A 242 -14.87 4.84 17.86
N ALA A 243 -13.60 4.85 18.20
CA ALA A 243 -12.57 5.51 17.39
C ALA A 243 -12.26 4.75 16.09
N PHE A 244 -12.29 3.43 16.12
CA PHE A 244 -11.80 2.56 15.05
C PHE A 244 -12.85 1.57 14.53
N GLY A 245 -14.02 1.47 15.14
CA GLY A 245 -15.01 0.45 14.81
C GLY A 245 -14.63 -0.95 15.28
N SER A 246 -13.57 -1.10 16.09
CA SER A 246 -13.09 -2.37 16.62
C SER A 246 -12.43 -2.17 17.99
N THR A 247 -12.59 -3.14 18.88
CA THR A 247 -11.87 -3.22 20.15
C THR A 247 -10.58 -4.02 20.06
N ALA A 248 -10.32 -4.65 18.91
CA ALA A 248 -9.12 -5.45 18.71
C ALA A 248 -7.87 -4.58 18.78
N ARG A 249 -6.89 -5.05 19.52
CA ARG A 249 -5.60 -4.41 19.72
C ARG A 249 -4.49 -5.33 19.23
N TRP A 250 -3.28 -4.84 19.19
CA TRP A 250 -2.10 -5.58 18.73
C TRP A 250 -1.97 -6.97 19.37
N GLU A 251 -2.30 -7.11 20.66
CA GLU A 251 -2.23 -8.39 21.39
C GLU A 251 -3.29 -9.41 20.98
N ASP A 252 -4.39 -8.96 20.37
CA ASP A 252 -5.50 -9.83 19.96
C ASP A 252 -5.24 -10.57 18.65
N TYR A 253 -4.16 -10.23 17.93
CA TYR A 253 -3.75 -10.89 16.70
C TYR A 253 -2.68 -11.94 16.98
N GLU A 254 -2.89 -13.15 16.47
CA GLU A 254 -1.96 -14.27 16.64
C GLU A 254 -1.12 -14.50 15.37
N VAL A 255 0.18 -14.77 15.52
CA VAL A 255 1.04 -15.12 14.38
C VAL A 255 0.55 -16.43 13.78
N GLY A 256 0.38 -16.46 12.46
CA GLY A 256 -0.22 -17.55 11.71
C GLY A 256 -1.75 -17.46 11.59
N GLU A 257 -2.40 -16.48 12.25
CA GLU A 257 -3.82 -16.25 12.11
C GLU A 257 -4.15 -15.80 10.68
N ARG A 258 -5.22 -16.37 10.13
CA ARG A 258 -5.82 -15.91 8.87
C ARG A 258 -7.15 -15.22 9.15
N ILE A 259 -7.31 -14.05 8.58
CA ILE A 259 -8.52 -13.23 8.66
C ILE A 259 -9.14 -13.15 7.27
N ASP A 260 -10.26 -13.85 7.07
CA ASP A 260 -11.06 -13.73 5.84
C ASP A 260 -11.99 -12.52 5.98
N HIS A 261 -11.80 -11.49 5.15
CA HIS A 261 -12.60 -10.28 5.19
C HIS A 261 -13.94 -10.52 4.49
N PRO A 262 -15.08 -10.24 5.15
CA PRO A 262 -16.39 -10.64 4.63
C PRO A 262 -16.87 -9.80 3.46
N ASP A 263 -16.35 -8.58 3.32
CA ASP A 263 -16.80 -7.61 2.35
C ASP A 263 -16.27 -7.91 0.94
N ALA A 264 -16.93 -7.36 -0.07
CA ALA A 264 -16.53 -7.45 -1.46
C ALA A 264 -16.79 -6.12 -2.16
N MET A 265 -16.03 -5.84 -3.21
CA MET A 265 -16.22 -4.66 -4.05
C MET A 265 -16.03 -5.00 -5.52
N THR A 266 -17.00 -4.69 -6.35
CA THR A 266 -16.85 -4.73 -7.81
C THR A 266 -16.15 -3.46 -8.28
N ILE A 267 -15.15 -3.63 -9.12
CA ILE A 267 -14.41 -2.50 -9.70
C ILE A 267 -15.22 -1.92 -10.86
N GLU A 268 -15.71 -0.70 -10.68
CA GLU A 268 -16.42 0.00 -11.73
C GLU A 268 -15.45 0.71 -12.71
N GLU A 269 -15.83 0.76 -13.97
CA GLU A 269 -15.02 1.40 -15.03
C GLU A 269 -14.75 2.88 -14.72
N ALA A 270 -15.76 3.60 -14.24
CA ALA A 270 -15.63 5.01 -13.91
C ALA A 270 -14.72 5.22 -12.70
N ASP A 271 -14.82 4.38 -11.69
CA ASP A 271 -14.11 4.55 -10.43
C ASP A 271 -12.61 4.35 -10.61
N HIS A 272 -12.19 3.26 -11.28
CA HIS A 272 -10.77 3.03 -11.49
C HIS A 272 -10.12 4.10 -12.38
N VAL A 273 -10.85 4.63 -13.37
CA VAL A 273 -10.34 5.73 -14.23
C VAL A 273 -10.24 7.01 -13.43
N GLN A 274 -11.23 7.36 -12.60
CA GLN A 274 -11.19 8.54 -11.75
C GLN A 274 -10.07 8.43 -10.70
N ALA A 275 -9.92 7.29 -10.04
CA ALA A 275 -8.83 7.02 -9.11
C ALA A 275 -7.46 7.20 -9.79
N THR A 276 -7.30 6.65 -11.00
CA THR A 276 -6.05 6.75 -11.75
C THR A 276 -5.72 8.21 -12.12
N ARG A 277 -6.74 9.03 -12.45
CA ARG A 277 -6.58 10.48 -12.66
C ARG A 277 -6.23 11.21 -11.37
N LEU A 278 -6.89 10.87 -10.26
CA LEU A 278 -6.57 11.42 -8.94
C LEU A 278 -5.09 11.21 -8.60
N TYR A 279 -4.53 10.07 -8.97
CA TYR A 279 -3.12 9.73 -8.71
C TYR A 279 -2.15 10.36 -9.70
N HIS A 280 -2.61 11.09 -10.72
CA HIS A 280 -1.80 11.59 -11.83
C HIS A 280 -1.04 10.48 -12.60
N ASN A 281 -1.51 9.27 -12.56
CA ASN A 281 -0.98 8.19 -13.36
C ASN A 281 -1.47 8.38 -14.81
N SER A 282 -0.55 8.51 -15.74
CA SER A 282 -0.85 8.77 -17.17
C SER A 282 -0.61 7.57 -18.08
N ALA A 283 -0.42 6.37 -17.53
CA ALA A 283 -0.14 5.18 -18.32
C ALA A 283 -1.34 4.85 -19.23
N GLN A 284 -1.07 4.75 -20.53
CA GLN A 284 -2.06 4.55 -21.60
C GLN A 284 -2.93 3.31 -21.37
N VAL A 285 -2.35 2.27 -20.79
CA VAL A 285 -3.03 0.99 -20.47
C VAL A 285 -4.28 1.14 -19.60
N HIS A 286 -4.39 2.23 -18.85
CA HIS A 286 -5.54 2.51 -17.99
C HIS A 286 -6.58 3.43 -18.63
N PHE A 287 -6.23 4.16 -19.71
CA PHE A 287 -7.07 5.22 -20.26
C PHE A 287 -7.52 5.01 -21.70
N ASP A 288 -6.65 4.50 -22.56
CA ASP A 288 -6.92 4.40 -23.97
C ASP A 288 -7.57 3.06 -24.33
N ALA A 289 -8.90 3.06 -24.37
CA ALA A 289 -9.67 1.87 -24.69
C ALA A 289 -9.40 1.38 -26.13
N ARG A 290 -9.14 2.32 -27.06
CA ARG A 290 -8.88 1.96 -28.46
C ARG A 290 -7.52 1.25 -28.59
N ALA A 291 -6.47 1.84 -28.02
CA ALA A 291 -5.16 1.19 -28.05
C ALA A 291 -5.16 -0.15 -27.31
N MET A 292 -5.95 -0.28 -26.26
CA MET A 292 -6.03 -1.53 -25.49
C MET A 292 -6.90 -2.60 -26.14
N ALA A 293 -7.79 -2.24 -27.05
CA ALA A 293 -8.56 -3.23 -27.83
C ALA A 293 -7.65 -4.16 -28.65
N ASP A 294 -6.54 -3.62 -29.17
CA ASP A 294 -5.54 -4.36 -29.96
C ASP A 294 -4.47 -5.05 -29.08
N SER A 295 -4.52 -4.84 -27.76
CA SER A 295 -3.58 -5.47 -26.82
C SER A 295 -3.97 -6.93 -26.53
N ARG A 296 -3.04 -7.69 -25.96
CA ARG A 296 -3.29 -9.07 -25.48
C ARG A 296 -4.46 -9.19 -24.50
N PHE A 297 -4.91 -8.08 -23.92
CA PHE A 297 -6.00 -8.05 -22.93
C PHE A 297 -7.35 -7.68 -23.55
N GLY A 298 -7.38 -7.08 -24.75
CA GLY A 298 -8.60 -6.66 -25.44
C GLY A 298 -9.37 -5.52 -24.77
N ARG A 299 -8.89 -5.00 -23.63
CA ARG A 299 -9.53 -3.95 -22.83
C ARG A 299 -8.55 -3.27 -21.87
N ARG A 300 -8.94 -2.13 -21.29
CA ARG A 300 -8.12 -1.42 -20.31
C ARG A 300 -7.90 -2.24 -19.06
N LEU A 301 -6.70 -2.13 -18.50
CA LEU A 301 -6.38 -2.70 -17.18
C LEU A 301 -6.75 -1.72 -16.08
N VAL A 302 -7.24 -2.23 -14.97
CA VAL A 302 -7.31 -1.47 -13.72
C VAL A 302 -5.90 -1.16 -13.23
N TYR A 303 -5.68 0.06 -12.75
CA TYR A 303 -4.41 0.42 -12.13
C TYR A 303 -4.17 -0.45 -10.89
N GLY A 304 -3.03 -1.12 -10.85
CA GLY A 304 -2.71 -2.03 -9.73
C GLY A 304 -2.72 -1.35 -8.37
N GLY A 305 -2.32 -0.08 -8.27
CA GLY A 305 -2.44 0.69 -7.04
C GLY A 305 -3.88 0.84 -6.57
N HIS A 306 -4.85 0.99 -7.48
CA HIS A 306 -6.26 1.00 -7.08
C HIS A 306 -6.70 -0.36 -6.50
N VAL A 307 -6.20 -1.46 -7.06
CA VAL A 307 -6.42 -2.81 -6.50
C VAL A 307 -5.87 -2.91 -5.07
N ILE A 308 -4.67 -2.34 -4.81
CA ILE A 308 -4.10 -2.28 -3.44
C ILE A 308 -5.01 -1.51 -2.50
N SER A 309 -5.50 -0.33 -2.91
CA SER A 309 -6.39 0.49 -2.09
C SER A 309 -7.70 -0.21 -1.76
N VAL A 310 -8.34 -0.83 -2.75
CA VAL A 310 -9.58 -1.59 -2.54
C VAL A 310 -9.33 -2.80 -1.64
N ALA A 311 -8.21 -3.52 -1.81
CA ALA A 311 -7.87 -4.65 -0.95
C ALA A 311 -7.70 -4.25 0.51
N LEU A 312 -7.01 -3.11 0.78
CA LEU A 312 -6.86 -2.57 2.14
C LEU A 312 -8.18 -2.02 2.70
N ALA A 313 -9.04 -1.44 1.86
CA ALA A 313 -10.38 -1.05 2.28
C ALA A 313 -11.23 -2.25 2.72
N LEU A 314 -11.17 -3.35 1.99
CA LEU A 314 -11.84 -4.61 2.37
C LEU A 314 -11.25 -5.20 3.66
N ALA A 315 -9.94 -5.06 3.87
CA ALA A 315 -9.26 -5.55 5.06
C ALA A 315 -9.60 -4.76 6.34
N GLN A 316 -10.17 -3.57 6.23
CA GLN A 316 -10.61 -2.81 7.41
C GLN A 316 -11.60 -3.58 8.29
N ASN A 317 -12.43 -4.44 7.69
CA ASN A 317 -13.27 -5.35 8.45
C ASN A 317 -12.43 -6.55 8.94
N GLY A 318 -11.81 -6.40 10.08
CA GLY A 318 -10.86 -7.31 10.71
C GLY A 318 -9.59 -6.60 11.17
N LEU A 319 -9.19 -5.50 10.52
CA LEU A 319 -8.01 -4.70 10.84
C LEU A 319 -8.38 -3.22 11.13
N ALA A 320 -9.59 -2.95 11.62
CA ALA A 320 -10.11 -1.58 11.75
C ALA A 320 -9.28 -0.68 12.68
N SER A 321 -8.58 -1.25 13.66
CA SER A 321 -7.69 -0.52 14.57
C SER A 321 -6.31 -0.20 13.98
N GLN A 322 -6.03 -0.55 12.72
CA GLN A 322 -4.80 -0.15 12.07
C GLN A 322 -4.73 1.37 11.94
N LEU A 323 -3.72 1.96 12.57
CA LEU A 323 -3.51 3.42 12.61
C LEU A 323 -2.90 3.95 11.32
N ARG A 324 -1.85 3.27 10.86
CA ARG A 324 -1.07 3.66 9.67
C ARG A 324 -0.38 2.47 9.02
N LEU A 325 -0.05 2.63 7.77
CA LEU A 325 0.97 1.82 7.10
C LEU A 325 2.35 2.37 7.50
N ALA A 326 3.25 1.48 7.92
CA ALA A 326 4.62 1.85 8.22
C ALA A 326 5.55 1.58 7.03
N ALA A 327 5.45 0.38 6.46
CA ALA A 327 6.30 -0.03 5.35
C ALA A 327 5.66 -1.18 4.54
N TRP A 328 6.12 -1.37 3.29
CA TRP A 328 5.91 -2.61 2.55
C TRP A 328 7.23 -3.31 2.32
N ASN A 329 7.23 -4.60 2.56
CA ASN A 329 8.37 -5.46 2.26
C ASN A 329 8.40 -5.80 0.78
N GLY A 330 7.22 -6.12 0.22
CA GLY A 330 7.05 -6.45 -1.16
C GLY A 330 5.59 -6.42 -1.58
N GLY A 331 5.36 -6.40 -2.88
CA GLY A 331 4.02 -6.50 -3.45
C GLY A 331 4.11 -6.94 -4.90
N ALA A 332 3.22 -7.84 -5.27
CA ALA A 332 3.12 -8.36 -6.63
C ALA A 332 1.68 -8.33 -7.13
N HIS A 333 1.49 -7.82 -8.34
CA HIS A 333 0.26 -8.02 -9.09
C HIS A 333 0.37 -9.34 -9.83
N VAL A 334 -0.34 -10.36 -9.34
CA VAL A 334 -0.20 -11.76 -9.78
C VAL A 334 -1.00 -12.03 -11.04
N ALA A 335 -2.20 -11.45 -11.11
CA ALA A 335 -3.07 -11.54 -12.28
C ALA A 335 -3.67 -10.16 -12.62
N PRO A 336 -4.07 -9.95 -13.90
CA PRO A 336 -4.70 -8.70 -14.30
C PRO A 336 -6.09 -8.56 -13.69
N THR A 337 -6.44 -7.34 -13.31
CA THR A 337 -7.79 -6.95 -12.85
C THR A 337 -8.42 -6.02 -13.88
N PHE A 338 -9.71 -6.19 -14.09
CA PHE A 338 -10.50 -5.43 -15.04
C PHE A 338 -11.75 -4.85 -14.38
N ALA A 339 -12.32 -3.83 -14.99
CA ALA A 339 -13.66 -3.39 -14.62
C ALA A 339 -14.67 -4.55 -14.76
N GLY A 340 -15.56 -4.68 -13.79
CA GLY A 340 -16.48 -5.80 -13.64
C GLY A 340 -15.94 -6.95 -12.78
N ASP A 341 -14.63 -7.02 -12.49
CA ASP A 341 -14.11 -7.98 -11.50
C ASP A 341 -14.55 -7.58 -10.09
N THR A 342 -15.07 -8.53 -9.32
CA THR A 342 -15.42 -8.35 -7.91
C THR A 342 -14.27 -8.85 -7.05
N LEU A 343 -13.73 -7.96 -6.20
CA LEU A 343 -12.61 -8.26 -5.30
C LEU A 343 -13.10 -8.66 -3.92
N ARG A 344 -12.39 -9.61 -3.31
CA ARG A 344 -12.41 -9.95 -1.89
C ARG A 344 -10.98 -10.02 -1.38
N ALA A 345 -10.82 -10.02 -0.06
CA ALA A 345 -9.50 -10.07 0.54
C ALA A 345 -9.45 -11.03 1.72
N PHE A 346 -8.25 -11.53 2.00
CA PHE A 346 -7.89 -12.15 3.26
C PHE A 346 -6.51 -11.70 3.68
N THR A 347 -6.25 -11.73 4.98
CA THR A 347 -4.96 -11.34 5.55
C THR A 347 -4.42 -12.45 6.44
N GLU A 348 -3.11 -12.68 6.39
CA GLU A 348 -2.39 -13.53 7.33
C GLU A 348 -1.49 -12.68 8.21
N VAL A 349 -1.49 -12.94 9.51
CA VAL A 349 -0.56 -12.32 10.46
C VAL A 349 0.77 -13.09 10.39
N VAL A 350 1.78 -12.47 9.79
CA VAL A 350 3.09 -13.10 9.58
C VAL A 350 4.00 -12.93 10.79
N GLU A 351 3.93 -11.76 11.44
CA GLU A 351 4.82 -11.40 12.54
C GLU A 351 4.18 -10.35 13.44
N ARG A 352 4.47 -10.41 14.73
CA ARG A 352 4.19 -9.35 15.71
C ARG A 352 5.51 -8.78 16.20
N ALA A 353 5.65 -7.46 16.15
CA ALA A 353 6.85 -6.78 16.61
C ALA A 353 6.52 -5.72 17.65
N GLU A 354 7.26 -5.74 18.76
CA GLU A 354 7.28 -4.64 19.71
C GLU A 354 8.16 -3.52 19.17
N LEU A 355 7.71 -2.28 19.38
CA LEU A 355 8.43 -1.10 18.95
C LEU A 355 9.30 -0.55 20.09
N ARG A 356 10.61 -0.40 19.86
CA ARG A 356 11.54 0.09 20.88
C ARG A 356 11.10 1.43 21.45
N GLY A 357 10.98 1.51 22.78
CA GLY A 357 10.58 2.72 23.49
C GLY A 357 9.10 3.05 23.39
N ARG A 358 8.24 2.12 22.84
CA ARG A 358 6.78 2.27 22.79
C ARG A 358 6.10 1.09 23.50
N GLN A 359 5.17 1.45 24.37
CA GLN A 359 4.29 0.48 25.04
C GLN A 359 2.84 0.58 24.53
N ASP A 360 2.54 1.65 23.82
CA ASP A 360 1.19 2.01 23.39
C ASP A 360 0.88 1.59 21.93
N VAL A 361 1.91 1.33 21.12
CA VAL A 361 1.81 0.90 19.73
C VAL A 361 2.70 -0.30 19.47
N GLY A 362 2.18 -1.27 18.73
CA GLY A 362 2.93 -2.39 18.18
C GLY A 362 2.82 -2.43 16.65
N ALA A 363 3.68 -3.19 16.04
CA ALA A 363 3.65 -3.42 14.59
C ALA A 363 3.23 -4.86 14.29
N LEU A 364 2.34 -5.03 13.29
CA LEU A 364 2.01 -6.31 12.70
C LEU A 364 2.55 -6.36 11.28
N ARG A 365 3.29 -7.42 10.95
CA ARG A 365 3.58 -7.77 9.58
C ARG A 365 2.45 -8.62 9.06
N LEU A 366 1.87 -8.18 7.98
CA LEU A 366 0.65 -8.72 7.41
C LEU A 366 0.90 -9.09 5.94
N ARG A 367 0.38 -10.26 5.54
CA ARG A 367 0.29 -10.65 4.15
C ARG A 367 -1.15 -10.52 3.70
N LEU A 368 -1.44 -9.48 2.93
CA LEU A 368 -2.76 -9.23 2.34
C LEU A 368 -2.82 -9.85 0.95
N CYS A 369 -3.81 -10.68 0.71
CA CYS A 369 -4.12 -11.23 -0.60
C CYS A 369 -5.48 -10.69 -1.07
N ALA A 370 -5.52 -10.15 -2.29
CA ALA A 370 -6.78 -9.87 -2.97
C ALA A 370 -7.07 -10.94 -4.01
N VAL A 371 -8.31 -11.40 -4.04
CA VAL A 371 -8.83 -12.40 -4.96
C VAL A 371 -9.99 -11.82 -5.75
N LYS A 372 -10.22 -12.33 -6.96
CA LYS A 372 -11.29 -11.86 -7.80
C LYS A 372 -12.30 -12.96 -8.14
N ASN A 373 -13.56 -12.55 -8.26
CA ASN A 373 -14.67 -13.35 -8.76
C ASN A 373 -14.87 -14.67 -7.99
N VAL A 374 -14.72 -14.60 -6.66
CA VAL A 374 -14.99 -15.69 -5.73
C VAL A 374 -16.13 -15.32 -4.80
N SER A 375 -16.93 -16.30 -4.39
CA SER A 375 -17.95 -16.10 -3.36
C SER A 375 -17.32 -16.05 -1.96
N ALA A 376 -18.08 -15.57 -0.96
CA ALA A 376 -17.63 -15.60 0.43
C ALA A 376 -17.39 -17.02 0.95
N ALA A 377 -18.16 -18.01 0.43
CA ALA A 377 -18.02 -19.40 0.82
C ALA A 377 -16.76 -20.08 0.25
N GLU A 378 -16.27 -19.61 -0.90
CA GLU A 378 -15.06 -20.13 -1.53
C GLU A 378 -13.78 -19.52 -0.96
N LEU A 379 -13.87 -18.32 -0.37
CA LEU A 379 -12.70 -17.57 0.10
C LEU A 379 -11.80 -18.37 1.07
N PRO A 380 -12.33 -19.09 2.07
CA PRO A 380 -11.50 -19.85 3.00
C PRO A 380 -10.69 -20.99 2.35
N ALA A 381 -11.13 -21.48 1.19
CA ALA A 381 -10.45 -22.57 0.48
C ALA A 381 -9.31 -22.09 -0.42
N ILE A 382 -9.12 -20.76 -0.61
CA ILE A 382 -8.03 -20.21 -1.41
C ILE A 382 -6.77 -20.19 -0.56
N PRO A 383 -5.73 -20.95 -0.94
CA PRO A 383 -4.47 -20.92 -0.20
C PRO A 383 -3.75 -19.58 -0.43
N PRO A 384 -2.91 -19.14 0.52
CA PRO A 384 -1.96 -18.06 0.26
C PRO A 384 -1.00 -18.47 -0.85
N LEU A 385 -0.45 -17.49 -1.57
CA LEU A 385 0.57 -17.74 -2.56
C LEU A 385 1.85 -18.20 -1.86
N LEU A 386 2.10 -19.50 -1.92
CA LEU A 386 3.42 -20.04 -1.60
C LEU A 386 4.31 -19.86 -2.83
N SER A 387 5.61 -19.61 -2.60
CA SER A 387 6.62 -19.48 -3.67
C SER A 387 6.47 -20.61 -4.71
N GLY A 388 6.11 -20.24 -5.94
CA GLY A 388 5.93 -21.18 -7.05
C GLY A 388 4.50 -21.67 -7.32
N THR A 389 3.52 -21.37 -6.47
CA THR A 389 2.11 -21.75 -6.71
C THR A 389 1.42 -20.65 -7.54
N LYS A 390 0.75 -21.04 -8.62
CA LYS A 390 -0.09 -20.12 -9.41
C LYS A 390 -1.55 -20.35 -9.04
N GLU A 391 -2.14 -19.43 -8.30
CA GLU A 391 -3.58 -19.37 -8.07
C GLU A 391 -4.16 -18.23 -8.94
N PRO A 392 -4.85 -18.53 -10.04
CA PRO A 392 -5.25 -17.52 -11.02
C PRO A 392 -6.30 -16.53 -10.49
N ARG A 393 -6.95 -16.86 -9.38
CA ARG A 393 -7.93 -16.00 -8.73
C ARG A 393 -7.26 -14.92 -7.86
N ILE A 394 -6.03 -15.13 -7.41
CA ILE A 394 -5.27 -14.12 -6.67
C ILE A 394 -4.77 -13.06 -7.66
N VAL A 395 -5.11 -11.81 -7.42
CA VAL A 395 -4.71 -10.67 -8.25
C VAL A 395 -3.62 -9.83 -7.61
N LEU A 396 -3.53 -9.84 -6.27
CA LEU A 396 -2.57 -9.09 -5.49
C LEU A 396 -2.08 -9.91 -4.31
N GLU A 397 -0.79 -9.84 -4.06
CA GLU A 397 -0.17 -10.18 -2.78
C GLU A 397 0.63 -8.97 -2.30
N LEU A 398 0.43 -8.57 -1.03
CA LEU A 398 1.12 -7.45 -0.40
C LEU A 398 1.63 -7.88 0.98
N ASP A 399 2.94 -7.81 1.19
CA ASP A 399 3.59 -8.00 2.49
C ASP A 399 3.95 -6.65 3.07
N TYR A 400 3.32 -6.28 4.20
CA TYR A 400 3.43 -4.95 4.76
C TYR A 400 3.41 -4.92 6.28
N TRP A 401 3.87 -3.81 6.84
CA TRP A 401 3.81 -3.50 8.26
C TRP A 401 2.72 -2.47 8.54
N GLY A 402 1.79 -2.81 9.42
CA GLY A 402 0.78 -1.91 9.97
C GLY A 402 1.08 -1.58 11.43
N LEU A 403 0.73 -0.37 11.86
CA LEU A 403 0.83 0.09 13.25
C LEU A 403 -0.53 -0.05 13.94
N PHE A 404 -0.55 -0.67 15.12
CA PHE A 404 -1.74 -1.00 15.89
C PHE A 404 -1.62 -0.52 17.33
N PRO A 405 -2.75 -0.09 17.97
CA PRO A 405 -2.75 0.24 19.40
C PRO A 405 -2.49 -1.00 20.25
N ARG A 406 -1.74 -0.83 21.34
CA ARG A 406 -1.51 -1.85 22.39
C ARG A 406 -2.39 -1.62 23.60
N ARG A 407 -2.51 -2.67 24.45
CA ARG A 407 -3.12 -2.56 25.80
C ARG A 407 -2.22 -1.84 26.77
#